data_27fd2563a877d5416e6f73ccfd39604c
#
_entry.id   27fd2563a877d5416e6f73ccfd39604c
#
_cell.length_a   1.000
_cell.length_b   1.000
_cell.length_c   1.000
_cell.angle_alpha   90.00
_cell.angle_beta   90.00
_cell.angle_gamma   90.00
#
_symmetry.space_group_name_H-M   'P 1'
#
loop_
_entity.id
_entity.type
_entity.pdbx_description
1 polymer ?
#
loop_
_entity_poly.entity_id
_entity_poly.type
_entity_poly.pdbx_seq_one_letter_code
_entity_poly.pdbx_strand_id
1 'polypeptide(L)'
;MKLISNQNRTLAGGQKRAAVFIAVAILLLAITLAVVNHLVSIETFTDLDGTEYTVKKSDGVYALYDDNGYMVETVTEDEKIYYSTDLGTLVSISDSGKATIFAVVDTEGMESVSEYNNLMMYARIQPSNIRKIKVDNEHGSYTFERGDDGKMYIKGHETTAYNETLLAYLQSVCGNTTVMMKISPAAVEKYGYGEYGLDEPRGSVTVYTKDDVSHTIKVGKQIVSGSGYYVRLEGSDSVYIFNSYIGNTALIPLESYVTPALLYPMTTNNYMLVQNFRVDSLSYDEDGKLITDNDIALSYWDYAERVGTEFQSQPYVMVDEALSGYTPSADAVYTAMYNFLEMSYKQLISVDATADQLKEYGLDKPVKSLYFEFSETDSSTGVTYHAKNYVFFSALTENGTHYVTSNVYVSNDNKQNYVRWPAYNQIVEIDRALLPFMEWETLDWVERDYFRLAIDLCDTLTFRAADYDITFDIVPVADDVEAYLLTESGSRKLAINNFKTLYLNMQYGKFFGSTHMSEEEIAAITADSSRHVLSWTMKTTVTEIERTYDYYWLDENRTLVTVNGVGEFYVLTSAVEKMIADAADVANGIKITAISPYTNIDK
;
A
#
# COMPACT_ATOMS: atom_id res chain seq x y z
N MET A 1 -51.56 73.57 25.83
CA MET A 1 -52.28 72.36 26.21
C MET A 1 -52.91 71.55 25.04
N LYS A 2 -52.52 71.78 23.79
CA LYS A 2 -53.03 71.07 22.58
C LYS A 2 -52.01 70.09 21.94
N LEU A 3 -50.75 70.07 22.36
CA LEU A 3 -49.73 69.19 21.79
C LEU A 3 -49.62 67.82 22.43
N ILE A 4 -50.10 67.68 23.71
CA ILE A 4 -50.02 66.40 24.45
C ILE A 4 -51.13 65.40 24.00
N SER A 5 -52.24 65.86 23.47
CA SER A 5 -53.32 64.98 23.05
C SER A 5 -53.09 64.26 21.70
N ASN A 6 -52.17 64.76 20.85
CA ASN A 6 -51.86 64.14 19.54
C ASN A 6 -50.78 63.06 19.66
N GLN A 7 -49.86 63.19 20.64
CA GLN A 7 -48.86 62.10 20.85
C GLN A 7 -49.50 60.83 21.43
N ASN A 8 -50.48 60.99 22.34
CA ASN A 8 -51.16 59.81 22.94
C ASN A 8 -52.03 59.06 21.92
N ARG A 9 -52.55 59.73 20.88
CA ARG A 9 -53.34 59.05 19.83
C ARG A 9 -52.47 58.25 18.85
N THR A 10 -51.27 58.73 18.54
CA THR A 10 -50.32 58.05 17.68
C THR A 10 -49.66 56.87 18.37
N LEU A 11 -49.33 56.99 19.67
CA LEU A 11 -48.79 55.89 20.47
C LEU A 11 -49.85 54.76 20.66
N ALA A 12 -51.10 55.10 20.95
CA ALA A 12 -52.19 54.14 21.10
C ALA A 12 -52.49 53.39 19.75
N GLY A 13 -52.38 54.08 18.62
CA GLY A 13 -52.54 53.47 17.30
C GLY A 13 -51.36 52.56 16.93
N GLY A 14 -50.13 52.94 17.31
CA GLY A 14 -48.94 52.10 17.13
C GLY A 14 -48.97 50.86 18.01
N GLN A 15 -49.36 51.00 19.28
CA GLN A 15 -49.48 49.83 20.19
C GLN A 15 -50.57 48.85 19.72
N LYS A 16 -51.72 49.33 19.21
CA LYS A 16 -52.77 48.45 18.65
C LYS A 16 -52.26 47.73 17.40
N ARG A 17 -51.53 48.40 16.52
CA ARG A 17 -50.91 47.74 15.36
C ARG A 17 -49.84 46.72 15.75
N ALA A 18 -49.02 47.04 16.73
CA ALA A 18 -48.01 46.09 17.28
C ALA A 18 -48.69 44.86 17.91
N ALA A 19 -49.77 45.07 18.70
CA ALA A 19 -50.52 43.97 19.28
C ALA A 19 -51.20 43.08 18.22
N VAL A 20 -51.70 43.66 17.12
CA VAL A 20 -52.25 42.89 16.00
C VAL A 20 -51.17 42.11 15.28
N PHE A 21 -49.99 42.69 15.03
CA PHE A 21 -48.86 41.98 14.43
C PHE A 21 -48.36 40.82 15.32
N ILE A 22 -48.26 41.01 16.62
CA ILE A 22 -47.91 39.97 17.57
C ILE A 22 -48.96 38.87 17.58
N ALA A 23 -50.24 39.19 17.61
CA ALA A 23 -51.31 38.21 17.58
C ALA A 23 -51.34 37.40 16.26
N VAL A 24 -51.10 38.06 15.12
CA VAL A 24 -50.95 37.36 13.83
C VAL A 24 -49.71 36.47 13.79
N ALA A 25 -48.60 36.93 14.33
CA ALA A 25 -47.39 36.13 14.42
C ALA A 25 -47.55 34.88 15.31
N ILE A 26 -48.22 35.04 16.46
CA ILE A 26 -48.56 33.92 17.36
C ILE A 26 -49.54 32.96 16.69
N LEU A 27 -50.52 33.47 15.96
CA LEU A 27 -51.47 32.64 15.21
C LEU A 27 -50.80 31.87 14.08
N LEU A 28 -49.89 32.52 13.34
CA LEU A 28 -49.09 31.86 12.33
C LEU A 28 -48.16 30.81 12.93
N LEU A 29 -47.50 31.10 14.05
CA LEU A 29 -46.69 30.15 14.79
C LEU A 29 -47.52 28.94 15.29
N ALA A 30 -48.72 29.18 15.82
CA ALA A 30 -49.63 28.14 16.26
C ALA A 30 -50.14 27.28 15.11
N ILE A 31 -50.45 27.91 13.95
CA ILE A 31 -50.82 27.20 12.70
C ILE A 31 -49.64 26.37 12.20
N THR A 32 -48.42 26.93 12.22
CA THR A 32 -47.22 26.22 11.77
C THR A 32 -46.93 25.03 12.72
N LEU A 33 -47.05 25.22 14.03
CA LEU A 33 -46.92 24.14 15.00
C LEU A 33 -48.02 23.07 14.85
N ALA A 34 -49.25 23.46 14.60
CA ALA A 34 -50.35 22.53 14.35
C ALA A 34 -50.19 21.76 13.02
N VAL A 35 -49.67 22.42 11.98
CA VAL A 35 -49.35 21.77 10.68
C VAL A 35 -48.18 20.83 10.86
N VAL A 36 -47.12 21.22 11.57
CA VAL A 36 -45.99 20.35 11.87
C VAL A 36 -46.40 19.16 12.73
N ASN A 37 -47.23 19.38 13.78
CA ASN A 37 -47.77 18.27 14.56
C ASN A 37 -48.75 17.38 13.79
N HIS A 38 -49.39 17.89 12.75
CA HIS A 38 -50.29 17.08 11.92
C HIS A 38 -49.50 16.31 10.83
N LEU A 39 -48.39 16.85 10.42
CA LEU A 39 -47.44 16.18 9.49
C LEU A 39 -46.57 15.16 10.20
N VAL A 40 -46.31 15.29 11.50
CA VAL A 40 -45.56 14.36 12.37
C VAL A 40 -46.48 13.96 13.47
N SER A 41 -47.23 12.88 13.30
CA SER A 41 -47.94 12.26 14.45
C SER A 41 -46.90 11.61 15.36
N ILE A 42 -46.81 12.09 16.60
CA ILE A 42 -45.95 11.51 17.62
C ILE A 42 -46.90 10.75 18.55
N GLU A 43 -46.67 9.46 18.65
CA GLU A 43 -47.40 8.57 19.56
C GLU A 43 -46.41 7.94 20.51
N THR A 44 -46.77 7.90 21.79
CA THR A 44 -45.95 7.28 22.82
C THR A 44 -46.65 6.05 23.40
N PHE A 45 -45.92 5.04 23.71
CA PHE A 45 -46.38 3.89 24.46
C PHE A 45 -45.33 3.46 25.46
N THR A 46 -45.78 2.80 26.51
CA THR A 46 -44.92 2.26 27.57
C THR A 46 -44.98 0.74 27.49
N ASP A 47 -43.84 0.11 27.55
CA ASP A 47 -43.73 -1.35 27.54
C ASP A 47 -44.08 -1.97 28.90
N LEU A 48 -43.95 -3.30 28.99
CA LEU A 48 -44.21 -4.05 30.21
C LEU A 48 -43.21 -3.73 31.32
N ASP A 49 -42.03 -3.27 31.00
CA ASP A 49 -40.97 -2.90 31.93
C ASP A 49 -40.99 -1.41 32.32
N GLY A 50 -41.93 -0.65 31.77
CA GLY A 50 -42.11 0.77 32.06
C GLY A 50 -41.29 1.72 31.20
N THR A 51 -40.61 1.23 30.16
CA THR A 51 -39.85 2.05 29.20
C THR A 51 -40.82 2.74 28.24
N GLU A 52 -40.61 4.04 28.02
CA GLU A 52 -41.45 4.84 27.13
C GLU A 52 -40.83 4.90 25.72
N TYR A 53 -41.60 4.52 24.70
CA TYR A 53 -41.23 4.58 23.28
C TYR A 53 -42.06 5.62 22.56
N THR A 54 -41.45 6.26 21.57
CA THR A 54 -42.07 7.27 20.75
C THR A 54 -42.15 6.80 19.30
N VAL A 55 -43.34 6.81 18.70
CA VAL A 55 -43.55 6.52 17.29
C VAL A 55 -43.75 7.83 16.56
N LYS A 56 -42.96 8.05 15.50
CA LYS A 56 -43.08 9.21 14.62
C LYS A 56 -43.39 8.73 13.21
N LYS A 57 -44.37 9.38 12.56
CA LYS A 57 -44.67 9.14 11.16
C LYS A 57 -44.05 10.26 10.31
N SER A 58 -43.26 9.89 9.32
CA SER A 58 -42.72 10.80 8.33
C SER A 58 -42.75 10.14 6.97
N ASP A 59 -43.31 10.83 5.94
CA ASP A 59 -43.38 10.38 4.55
C ASP A 59 -43.97 8.97 4.35
N GLY A 60 -45.02 8.64 5.12
CA GLY A 60 -45.68 7.33 5.02
C GLY A 60 -44.97 6.19 5.75
N VAL A 61 -43.82 6.47 6.38
CA VAL A 61 -43.06 5.50 7.17
C VAL A 61 -43.19 5.83 8.66
N TYR A 62 -43.42 4.81 9.48
CA TYR A 62 -43.40 4.94 10.92
C TYR A 62 -42.02 4.54 11.43
N ALA A 63 -41.48 5.33 12.36
CA ALA A 63 -40.21 5.04 13.03
C ALA A 63 -40.43 5.00 14.55
N LEU A 64 -39.93 3.95 15.17
CA LEU A 64 -39.93 3.73 16.61
C LEU A 64 -38.63 4.28 17.22
N TYR A 65 -38.74 5.06 18.25
CA TYR A 65 -37.59 5.65 18.99
C TYR A 65 -37.67 5.23 20.48
N ASP A 66 -36.52 4.92 21.04
CA ASP A 66 -36.38 4.67 22.49
C ASP A 66 -36.44 5.98 23.31
N ASP A 67 -36.38 5.84 24.65
CA ASP A 67 -36.38 6.97 25.58
C ASP A 67 -35.16 7.91 25.44
N ASN A 68 -34.08 7.43 24.84
CA ASN A 68 -32.88 8.21 24.51
C ASN A 68 -32.99 8.92 23.17
N GLY A 69 -34.07 8.70 22.42
CA GLY A 69 -34.30 9.27 21.11
C GLY A 69 -33.58 8.57 19.97
N TYR A 70 -33.05 7.37 20.19
CA TYR A 70 -32.48 6.55 19.11
C TYR A 70 -33.57 5.82 18.35
N MET A 71 -33.47 5.82 17.05
CA MET A 71 -34.39 5.08 16.18
C MET A 71 -34.13 3.58 16.32
N VAL A 72 -35.13 2.86 16.79
CA VAL A 72 -35.08 1.42 17.03
C VAL A 72 -35.48 0.67 15.75
N GLU A 73 -36.52 1.16 15.05
CA GLU A 73 -37.08 0.46 13.90
C GLU A 73 -37.92 1.37 12.97
N THR A 74 -38.09 0.95 11.70
CA THR A 74 -39.02 1.54 10.75
C THR A 74 -39.99 0.51 10.21
N VAL A 75 -41.27 0.88 10.07
CA VAL A 75 -42.35 0.00 9.60
C VAL A 75 -43.16 0.66 8.49
N THR A 76 -43.58 -0.10 7.50
CA THR A 76 -44.45 0.37 6.43
C THR A 76 -45.93 0.44 6.85
N GLU A 77 -46.68 1.33 6.25
CA GLU A 77 -48.03 1.76 6.66
C GLU A 77 -49.11 0.66 6.60
N ASP A 78 -48.92 -0.44 5.87
CA ASP A 78 -50.00 -1.38 5.52
C ASP A 78 -50.44 -2.32 6.65
N GLU A 79 -49.69 -2.48 7.71
CA GLU A 79 -50.01 -3.44 8.76
C GLU A 79 -50.31 -2.84 10.15
N LYS A 80 -49.88 -1.58 10.42
CA LYS A 80 -50.02 -0.92 11.76
C LYS A 80 -49.54 -1.80 12.94
N ILE A 81 -48.68 -2.75 12.67
CA ILE A 81 -48.07 -3.63 13.64
C ILE A 81 -46.58 -3.35 13.59
N TYR A 82 -46.06 -2.97 14.72
CA TYR A 82 -44.67 -2.61 14.91
C TYR A 82 -43.98 -3.67 15.69
N TYR A 83 -42.82 -4.02 15.23
CA TYR A 83 -41.96 -4.96 15.91
C TYR A 83 -40.87 -4.17 16.63
N SER A 84 -40.87 -4.16 17.93
CA SER A 84 -39.82 -3.52 18.74
C SER A 84 -38.65 -4.47 18.90
N THR A 85 -37.48 -4.12 18.34
CA THR A 85 -36.25 -4.87 18.56
C THR A 85 -35.75 -4.76 19.98
N ASP A 86 -36.03 -3.66 20.68
CA ASP A 86 -35.60 -3.43 22.03
C ASP A 86 -36.36 -4.31 23.03
N LEU A 87 -37.64 -4.51 22.77
CA LEU A 87 -38.51 -5.27 23.67
C LEU A 87 -38.73 -6.72 23.25
N GLY A 88 -38.42 -7.05 22.00
CA GLY A 88 -38.89 -8.32 21.44
C GLY A 88 -40.41 -8.44 21.41
N THR A 89 -41.12 -7.32 21.33
CA THR A 89 -42.58 -7.27 21.41
C THR A 89 -43.21 -6.78 20.13
N LEU A 90 -44.42 -7.29 19.83
CA LEU A 90 -45.28 -6.73 18.80
C LEU A 90 -46.12 -5.60 19.38
N VAL A 91 -46.04 -4.44 18.76
CA VAL A 91 -46.82 -3.26 19.12
C VAL A 91 -47.74 -2.90 17.97
N SER A 92 -49.05 -2.82 18.26
CA SER A 92 -50.02 -2.26 17.33
C SER A 92 -50.37 -0.83 17.73
N ILE A 93 -50.40 0.04 16.78
CA ILE A 93 -50.86 1.42 16.97
C ILE A 93 -52.19 1.60 16.24
N SER A 94 -53.21 1.94 16.99
CA SER A 94 -54.56 2.21 16.46
C SER A 94 -54.59 3.55 15.72
N ASP A 95 -55.65 3.76 14.89
CA ASP A 95 -55.91 5.05 14.22
C ASP A 95 -56.06 6.23 15.17
N SER A 96 -56.37 5.95 16.43
CA SER A 96 -56.49 6.96 17.50
C SER A 96 -55.17 7.26 18.21
N GLY A 97 -54.06 6.62 17.82
CA GLY A 97 -52.75 6.81 18.41
C GLY A 97 -52.53 5.99 19.70
N LYS A 98 -53.43 5.04 20.01
CA LYS A 98 -53.27 4.21 21.17
C LYS A 98 -52.42 2.98 20.86
N ALA A 99 -51.26 2.88 21.45
CA ALA A 99 -50.44 1.68 21.38
C ALA A 99 -51.03 0.54 22.20
N THR A 100 -50.95 -0.67 21.65
CA THR A 100 -51.36 -1.90 22.37
C THR A 100 -50.27 -2.94 22.12
N ILE A 101 -49.68 -3.46 23.20
CA ILE A 101 -48.66 -4.52 23.16
C ILE A 101 -49.37 -5.87 23.04
N PHE A 102 -49.09 -6.65 22.01
CA PHE A 102 -49.76 -7.89 21.73
C PHE A 102 -49.07 -9.12 22.29
N ALA A 103 -47.76 -9.21 22.19
CA ALA A 103 -47.01 -10.36 22.61
C ALA A 103 -45.52 -10.07 22.75
N VAL A 104 -44.89 -10.73 23.70
CA VAL A 104 -43.44 -10.85 23.71
C VAL A 104 -43.04 -11.76 22.56
N VAL A 105 -42.13 -11.33 21.73
CA VAL A 105 -41.63 -12.10 20.62
C VAL A 105 -40.50 -13.00 21.08
N ASP A 106 -40.14 -13.95 20.24
CA ASP A 106 -39.14 -14.96 20.53
C ASP A 106 -37.85 -14.37 21.13
N THR A 107 -37.68 -14.64 22.41
CA THR A 107 -36.51 -14.24 23.20
C THR A 107 -35.64 -15.45 23.54
N GLU A 108 -35.84 -16.57 22.82
CA GLU A 108 -35.06 -17.77 23.04
C GLU A 108 -33.57 -17.50 22.81
N GLY A 109 -32.75 -17.85 23.77
CA GLY A 109 -31.30 -17.60 23.73
C GLY A 109 -30.88 -16.26 24.34
N MET A 110 -31.81 -15.40 24.79
CA MET A 110 -31.48 -14.20 25.54
C MET A 110 -31.38 -14.52 27.04
N GLU A 111 -30.32 -14.04 27.69
CA GLU A 111 -30.18 -14.21 29.15
C GLU A 111 -31.25 -13.43 29.90
N SER A 112 -31.56 -12.21 29.46
CA SER A 112 -32.65 -11.42 29.93
C SER A 112 -32.98 -10.30 28.92
N VAL A 113 -34.28 -10.02 28.72
CA VAL A 113 -34.74 -8.90 27.89
C VAL A 113 -34.42 -7.56 28.54
N SER A 114 -34.53 -7.48 29.86
CA SER A 114 -34.24 -6.27 30.64
C SER A 114 -32.76 -5.86 30.62
N GLU A 115 -31.85 -6.79 30.31
CA GLU A 115 -30.41 -6.52 30.30
C GLU A 115 -29.95 -5.91 29.02
N TYR A 116 -30.58 -6.26 27.89
CA TYR A 116 -30.06 -5.90 26.55
C TYR A 116 -30.97 -4.93 25.78
N ASN A 117 -32.22 -4.79 26.13
CA ASN A 117 -33.23 -3.92 25.48
C ASN A 117 -33.33 -4.07 23.95
N ASN A 118 -32.82 -5.16 23.36
CA ASN A 118 -32.77 -5.36 21.93
C ASN A 118 -33.14 -6.79 21.57
N LEU A 119 -33.85 -6.98 20.49
CA LEU A 119 -34.10 -8.31 19.94
C LEU A 119 -32.83 -8.91 19.39
N MET A 120 -32.42 -10.03 19.94
CA MET A 120 -31.24 -10.79 19.55
C MET A 120 -31.64 -12.19 19.09
N MET A 121 -30.89 -12.75 18.16
CA MET A 121 -31.12 -14.14 17.72
C MET A 121 -30.70 -15.16 18.78
N TYR A 122 -29.72 -14.83 19.63
CA TYR A 122 -29.25 -15.60 20.80
C TYR A 122 -28.54 -14.66 21.77
N ALA A 123 -28.37 -15.12 23.01
CA ALA A 123 -27.71 -14.35 24.07
C ALA A 123 -26.34 -13.84 23.66
N ARG A 124 -26.02 -12.62 24.09
CA ARG A 124 -24.75 -11.95 23.75
C ARG A 124 -23.55 -12.79 24.19
N ILE A 125 -22.63 -13.03 23.27
CA ILE A 125 -21.38 -13.73 23.51
C ILE A 125 -20.25 -12.70 23.61
N GLN A 126 -19.55 -12.65 24.73
CA GLN A 126 -18.36 -11.80 24.85
C GLN A 126 -17.27 -12.31 23.89
N PRO A 127 -16.55 -11.41 23.16
CA PRO A 127 -15.51 -11.83 22.23
C PRO A 127 -14.49 -12.79 22.85
N SER A 128 -14.14 -12.62 24.13
CA SER A 128 -13.24 -13.52 24.85
C SER A 128 -13.77 -14.95 25.03
N ASN A 129 -15.08 -15.15 24.97
CA ASN A 129 -15.73 -16.45 25.09
C ASN A 129 -15.87 -17.16 23.73
N ILE A 130 -15.65 -16.46 22.62
CA ILE A 130 -15.64 -17.08 21.30
C ILE A 130 -14.36 -17.91 21.18
N ARG A 131 -14.50 -19.21 21.04
CA ARG A 131 -13.39 -20.15 20.83
C ARG A 131 -13.08 -20.31 19.34
N LYS A 132 -14.12 -20.40 18.50
CA LYS A 132 -13.98 -20.67 17.08
C LYS A 132 -15.12 -20.02 16.30
N ILE A 133 -14.80 -19.54 15.10
CA ILE A 133 -15.79 -19.08 14.11
C ILE A 133 -15.52 -19.85 12.81
N LYS A 134 -16.54 -20.53 12.28
CA LYS A 134 -16.50 -21.16 10.97
C LYS A 134 -17.37 -20.36 10.02
N VAL A 135 -16.84 -20.08 8.83
CA VAL A 135 -17.56 -19.44 7.73
C VAL A 135 -17.62 -20.43 6.57
N ASP A 136 -18.82 -20.60 6.02
CA ASP A 136 -19.06 -21.35 4.78
C ASP A 136 -19.82 -20.44 3.82
N ASN A 137 -19.29 -20.19 2.63
CA ASN A 137 -19.91 -19.31 1.63
C ASN A 137 -19.56 -19.74 0.20
N GLU A 138 -19.97 -18.96 -0.79
CA GLU A 138 -19.72 -19.23 -2.23
C GLU A 138 -18.22 -19.28 -2.60
N HIS A 139 -17.33 -18.72 -1.77
CA HIS A 139 -15.87 -18.72 -1.96
C HIS A 139 -15.17 -19.89 -1.25
N GLY A 140 -15.89 -20.68 -0.46
CA GLY A 140 -15.36 -21.84 0.26
C GLY A 140 -15.66 -21.84 1.76
N SER A 141 -14.91 -22.65 2.48
CA SER A 141 -15.04 -22.82 3.93
C SER A 141 -13.73 -22.51 4.62
N TYR A 142 -13.78 -21.67 5.63
CA TYR A 142 -12.61 -21.31 6.43
C TYR A 142 -12.97 -21.13 7.91
N THR A 143 -11.97 -21.20 8.76
CA THR A 143 -12.18 -21.23 10.22
C THR A 143 -11.17 -20.34 10.92
N PHE A 144 -11.66 -19.59 11.90
CA PHE A 144 -10.83 -18.87 12.86
C PHE A 144 -10.88 -19.61 14.18
N GLU A 145 -9.71 -19.86 14.79
CA GLU A 145 -9.60 -20.51 16.10
C GLU A 145 -8.80 -19.65 17.07
N ARG A 146 -9.18 -19.65 18.34
CA ARG A 146 -8.48 -18.89 19.38
C ARG A 146 -7.30 -19.69 19.89
N GLY A 147 -6.11 -19.10 19.82
CA GLY A 147 -4.89 -19.66 20.41
C GLY A 147 -4.80 -19.50 21.93
N ASP A 148 -3.78 -20.12 22.50
CA ASP A 148 -3.51 -20.07 23.95
C ASP A 148 -3.14 -18.66 24.44
N ASP A 149 -2.63 -17.82 23.55
CA ASP A 149 -2.35 -16.40 23.82
C ASP A 149 -3.59 -15.50 23.79
N GLY A 150 -4.75 -16.07 23.52
CA GLY A 150 -6.03 -15.37 23.45
C GLY A 150 -6.32 -14.65 22.14
N LYS A 151 -5.43 -14.71 21.13
CA LYS A 151 -5.69 -14.18 19.80
C LYS A 151 -6.44 -15.17 18.93
N MET A 152 -7.16 -14.66 17.92
CA MET A 152 -7.81 -15.48 16.91
C MET A 152 -6.86 -15.66 15.72
N TYR A 153 -6.75 -16.87 15.22
CA TYR A 153 -5.90 -17.23 14.08
C TYR A 153 -6.72 -17.90 12.98
N ILE A 154 -6.26 -17.76 11.76
CA ILE A 154 -6.80 -18.52 10.63
C ILE A 154 -6.28 -19.95 10.78
N LYS A 155 -7.17 -20.91 10.92
CA LYS A 155 -6.81 -22.32 11.09
C LYS A 155 -6.06 -22.86 9.88
N GLY A 156 -4.89 -23.42 10.11
CA GLY A 156 -3.98 -23.90 9.07
C GLY A 156 -3.05 -22.83 8.51
N HIS A 157 -3.22 -21.56 8.93
CA HIS A 157 -2.41 -20.40 8.52
C HIS A 157 -2.10 -19.50 9.71
N GLU A 158 -1.70 -20.09 10.83
CA GLU A 158 -1.56 -19.42 12.13
C GLU A 158 -0.47 -18.33 12.15
N THR A 159 0.49 -18.40 11.21
CA THR A 159 1.56 -17.40 11.08
C THR A 159 1.23 -16.27 10.11
N THR A 160 0.07 -16.31 9.46
CA THR A 160 -0.35 -15.28 8.49
C THR A 160 -0.80 -14.03 9.20
N ALA A 161 -0.31 -12.87 8.74
CA ALA A 161 -0.86 -11.58 9.13
C ALA A 161 -2.30 -11.44 8.60
N TYR A 162 -3.19 -10.89 9.41
CA TYR A 162 -4.59 -10.73 9.03
C TYR A 162 -5.11 -9.32 9.36
N ASN A 163 -6.21 -8.97 8.72
CA ASN A 163 -6.93 -7.73 8.97
C ASN A 163 -7.67 -7.82 10.31
N GLU A 164 -7.03 -7.34 11.37
CA GLU A 164 -7.56 -7.38 12.74
C GLU A 164 -8.91 -6.67 12.84
N THR A 165 -9.10 -5.56 12.12
CA THR A 165 -10.36 -4.81 12.12
C THR A 165 -11.50 -5.65 11.53
N LEU A 166 -11.27 -6.30 10.40
CA LEU A 166 -12.28 -7.13 9.75
C LEU A 166 -12.64 -8.35 10.60
N LEU A 167 -11.64 -8.96 11.22
CA LEU A 167 -11.86 -10.08 12.14
C LEU A 167 -12.60 -9.63 13.41
N ALA A 168 -12.34 -8.43 13.93
CA ALA A 168 -13.08 -7.87 15.05
C ALA A 168 -14.55 -7.61 14.68
N TYR A 169 -14.84 -7.17 13.44
CA TYR A 169 -16.22 -7.06 12.96
C TYR A 169 -16.92 -8.42 12.88
N LEU A 170 -16.24 -9.46 12.37
CA LEU A 170 -16.81 -10.81 12.37
C LEU A 170 -17.10 -11.31 13.79
N GLN A 171 -16.18 -11.11 14.72
CA GLN A 171 -16.41 -11.45 16.13
C GLN A 171 -17.58 -10.65 16.73
N SER A 172 -17.72 -9.38 16.37
CA SER A 172 -18.83 -8.53 16.82
C SER A 172 -20.16 -9.03 16.27
N VAL A 173 -20.23 -9.38 14.98
CA VAL A 173 -21.42 -9.97 14.35
C VAL A 173 -21.83 -11.27 15.04
N CYS A 174 -20.86 -12.12 15.38
CA CYS A 174 -21.10 -13.37 16.10
C CYS A 174 -21.42 -13.15 17.59
N GLY A 175 -20.89 -12.11 18.20
CA GLY A 175 -21.06 -11.84 19.63
C GLY A 175 -22.30 -11.05 19.97
N ASN A 176 -22.74 -10.17 19.07
CA ASN A 176 -23.90 -9.31 19.25
C ASN A 176 -24.83 -9.47 18.05
N THR A 177 -25.83 -10.30 18.20
CA THR A 177 -26.80 -10.66 17.15
C THR A 177 -28.06 -9.81 17.20
N THR A 178 -27.96 -8.56 17.63
CA THR A 178 -29.05 -7.58 17.55
C THR A 178 -29.50 -7.43 16.11
N VAL A 179 -30.77 -7.70 15.83
CA VAL A 179 -31.35 -7.64 14.50
C VAL A 179 -32.02 -6.30 14.26
N MET A 180 -32.08 -5.89 12.99
CA MET A 180 -32.79 -4.68 12.60
C MET A 180 -34.31 -4.88 12.60
N MET A 181 -34.75 -6.09 12.24
CA MET A 181 -36.17 -6.42 12.13
C MET A 181 -36.37 -7.93 12.19
N LYS A 182 -37.49 -8.39 12.73
CA LYS A 182 -38.02 -9.75 12.57
C LYS A 182 -39.12 -9.73 11.54
N ILE A 183 -39.05 -10.61 10.54
CA ILE A 183 -40.12 -10.78 9.57
C ILE A 183 -41.31 -11.47 10.23
N SER A 184 -42.51 -10.96 9.98
CA SER A 184 -43.70 -11.53 10.59
C SER A 184 -43.87 -13.00 10.21
N PRO A 185 -44.28 -13.89 11.12
CA PRO A 185 -44.50 -15.30 10.80
C PRO A 185 -45.49 -15.51 9.66
N ALA A 186 -46.53 -14.67 9.57
CA ALA A 186 -47.50 -14.72 8.48
C ALA A 186 -46.88 -14.42 7.11
N ALA A 187 -45.87 -13.49 7.05
CA ALA A 187 -45.14 -13.20 5.83
C ALA A 187 -44.22 -14.36 5.46
N VAL A 188 -43.54 -14.99 6.43
CA VAL A 188 -42.70 -16.16 6.19
C VAL A 188 -43.54 -17.35 5.70
N GLU A 189 -44.70 -17.58 6.28
CA GLU A 189 -45.64 -18.63 5.86
C GLU A 189 -46.16 -18.37 4.44
N LYS A 190 -46.51 -17.11 4.12
CA LYS A 190 -47.06 -16.72 2.83
C LYS A 190 -46.05 -16.83 1.68
N TYR A 191 -44.83 -16.38 1.89
CA TYR A 191 -43.84 -16.23 0.84
C TYR A 191 -42.78 -17.35 0.83
N GLY A 192 -42.60 -18.07 1.93
CA GLY A 192 -41.61 -19.12 2.10
C GLY A 192 -40.18 -18.57 2.26
N TYR A 193 -39.25 -19.40 2.69
CA TYR A 193 -37.84 -19.04 2.88
C TYR A 193 -37.10 -18.69 1.59
N GLY A 194 -37.54 -19.21 0.44
CA GLY A 194 -36.95 -18.92 -0.89
C GLY A 194 -37.04 -17.45 -1.27
N GLU A 195 -38.12 -16.74 -0.85
CA GLU A 195 -38.25 -15.31 -1.07
C GLU A 195 -37.10 -14.54 -0.42
N TYR A 196 -36.67 -14.95 0.74
CA TYR A 196 -35.57 -14.37 1.52
C TYR A 196 -34.19 -14.94 1.17
N GLY A 197 -34.11 -15.92 0.21
CA GLY A 197 -32.87 -16.62 -0.16
C GLY A 197 -32.33 -17.54 0.92
N LEU A 198 -33.21 -18.06 1.80
CA LEU A 198 -32.83 -18.88 2.94
C LEU A 198 -33.10 -20.39 2.75
N ASP A 199 -33.71 -20.81 1.61
CA ASP A 199 -33.74 -22.21 1.17
C ASP A 199 -32.36 -22.65 0.65
N GLU A 200 -31.69 -21.74 -0.09
CA GLU A 200 -30.31 -21.88 -0.55
C GLU A 200 -29.53 -20.63 -0.08
N PRO A 201 -29.06 -20.61 1.17
CA PRO A 201 -28.38 -19.44 1.73
C PRO A 201 -27.05 -19.21 1.01
N ARG A 202 -26.70 -17.95 0.78
CA ARG A 202 -25.43 -17.54 0.19
C ARG A 202 -24.22 -17.92 1.04
N GLY A 203 -24.43 -18.07 2.33
CA GLY A 203 -23.41 -18.50 3.27
C GLY A 203 -23.96 -18.73 4.66
N SER A 204 -23.10 -19.17 5.53
CA SER A 204 -23.40 -19.32 6.96
C SER A 204 -22.18 -19.00 7.81
N VAL A 205 -22.42 -18.51 9.01
CA VAL A 205 -21.39 -18.34 10.03
C VAL A 205 -21.79 -19.13 11.28
N THR A 206 -20.88 -19.98 11.75
CA THR A 206 -21.07 -20.75 12.98
C THR A 206 -20.08 -20.27 14.03
N VAL A 207 -20.59 -19.76 15.13
CA VAL A 207 -19.78 -19.40 16.30
C VAL A 207 -19.80 -20.53 17.32
N TYR A 208 -18.66 -20.82 17.91
CA TYR A 208 -18.48 -21.81 18.98
C TYR A 208 -17.93 -21.11 20.21
N THR A 209 -18.58 -21.30 21.34
CA THR A 209 -18.14 -20.76 22.63
C THR A 209 -17.13 -21.69 23.32
N LYS A 210 -16.52 -21.21 24.38
CA LYS A 210 -15.65 -22.01 25.25
C LYS A 210 -16.41 -23.13 25.98
N ASP A 211 -17.70 -22.95 26.19
CA ASP A 211 -18.58 -23.91 26.85
C ASP A 211 -19.20 -24.94 25.90
N ASP A 212 -18.63 -25.03 24.66
CA ASP A 212 -19.06 -25.94 23.59
C ASP A 212 -20.49 -25.71 23.06
N VAL A 213 -21.07 -24.55 23.32
CA VAL A 213 -22.31 -24.10 22.69
C VAL A 213 -21.98 -23.58 21.30
N SER A 214 -22.84 -23.85 20.32
CA SER A 214 -22.69 -23.32 18.97
C SER A 214 -23.99 -22.74 18.43
N HIS A 215 -23.84 -21.66 17.64
CA HIS A 215 -24.94 -21.03 16.94
C HIS A 215 -24.54 -20.85 15.47
N THR A 216 -25.44 -21.20 14.54
CA THR A 216 -25.22 -21.03 13.10
C THR A 216 -26.24 -20.04 12.55
N ILE A 217 -25.74 -18.94 11.99
CA ILE A 217 -26.54 -17.95 11.28
C ILE A 217 -26.44 -18.25 9.78
N LYS A 218 -27.57 -18.49 9.13
CA LYS A 218 -27.68 -18.62 7.67
C LYS A 218 -27.96 -17.27 7.06
N VAL A 219 -27.22 -16.90 6.00
CA VAL A 219 -27.30 -15.57 5.36
C VAL A 219 -27.91 -15.74 3.97
N GLY A 220 -29.04 -15.08 3.75
CA GLY A 220 -29.79 -15.10 2.50
C GLY A 220 -29.49 -13.90 1.61
N LYS A 221 -30.56 -13.38 0.95
CA LYS A 221 -30.48 -12.20 0.07
C LYS A 221 -30.21 -10.92 0.85
N GLN A 222 -29.56 -9.98 0.19
CA GLN A 222 -29.49 -8.61 0.65
C GLN A 222 -30.86 -7.93 0.46
N ILE A 223 -31.28 -7.11 1.42
CA ILE A 223 -32.50 -6.29 1.26
C ILE A 223 -32.31 -5.20 0.22
N VAL A 224 -33.40 -4.75 -0.36
CA VAL A 224 -33.36 -3.79 -1.50
C VAL A 224 -32.61 -2.49 -1.18
N SER A 225 -32.69 -2.02 0.06
CA SER A 225 -31.97 -0.81 0.49
C SER A 225 -30.45 -0.99 0.59
N GLY A 226 -29.95 -2.24 0.57
CA GLY A 226 -28.54 -2.55 0.76
C GLY A 226 -28.05 -2.49 2.22
N SER A 227 -28.89 -2.05 3.15
CA SER A 227 -28.50 -1.83 4.55
C SER A 227 -28.40 -3.11 5.39
N GLY A 228 -28.90 -4.25 4.89
CA GLY A 228 -28.88 -5.52 5.62
C GLY A 228 -29.14 -6.75 4.76
N TYR A 229 -29.15 -7.88 5.41
CA TYR A 229 -29.40 -9.20 4.82
C TYR A 229 -30.50 -9.93 5.57
N TYR A 230 -31.30 -10.73 4.86
CA TYR A 230 -32.16 -11.69 5.51
C TYR A 230 -31.32 -12.81 6.11
N VAL A 231 -31.57 -13.11 7.37
CA VAL A 231 -30.85 -14.15 8.09
C VAL A 231 -31.81 -15.06 8.86
N ARG A 232 -31.34 -16.27 9.17
CA ARG A 232 -32.06 -17.22 10.03
C ARG A 232 -31.07 -17.94 10.93
N LEU A 233 -31.41 -18.08 12.21
CA LEU A 233 -30.68 -18.95 13.11
C LEU A 233 -31.04 -20.40 12.79
N GLU A 234 -30.05 -21.28 12.73
CA GLU A 234 -30.29 -22.70 12.51
C GLU A 234 -31.11 -23.28 13.68
N GLY A 235 -32.17 -24.06 13.34
CA GLY A 235 -33.12 -24.57 14.33
C GLY A 235 -34.26 -23.62 14.68
N SER A 236 -34.25 -22.37 14.20
CA SER A 236 -35.34 -21.39 14.38
C SER A 236 -36.13 -21.22 13.08
N ASP A 237 -37.44 -21.04 13.19
CA ASP A 237 -38.32 -20.74 12.05
C ASP A 237 -38.42 -19.23 11.76
N SER A 238 -37.82 -18.42 12.61
CA SER A 238 -37.86 -16.96 12.47
C SER A 238 -36.87 -16.45 11.43
N VAL A 239 -37.33 -15.52 10.57
CA VAL A 239 -36.51 -14.78 9.63
C VAL A 239 -36.28 -13.38 10.16
N TYR A 240 -35.05 -12.91 10.09
CA TYR A 240 -34.66 -11.60 10.56
C TYR A 240 -33.98 -10.79 9.46
N ILE A 241 -33.93 -9.48 9.64
CA ILE A 241 -33.03 -8.61 8.89
C ILE A 241 -31.86 -8.25 9.83
N PHE A 242 -30.66 -8.60 9.41
CA PHE A 242 -29.43 -8.23 10.10
C PHE A 242 -28.70 -7.17 9.32
N ASN A 243 -27.92 -6.32 9.98
CA ASN A 243 -27.20 -5.23 9.34
C ASN A 243 -26.19 -5.75 8.27
N SER A 244 -25.73 -4.85 7.41
CA SER A 244 -24.84 -5.20 6.28
C SER A 244 -23.48 -5.76 6.69
N TYR A 245 -23.05 -5.58 7.92
CA TYR A 245 -21.77 -6.12 8.40
C TYR A 245 -21.68 -7.65 8.28
N ILE A 246 -22.82 -8.36 8.40
CA ILE A 246 -22.80 -9.82 8.22
C ILE A 246 -22.41 -10.23 6.81
N GLY A 247 -22.92 -9.52 5.80
CA GLY A 247 -22.51 -9.76 4.41
C GLY A 247 -21.05 -9.39 4.17
N ASN A 248 -20.61 -8.27 4.74
CA ASN A 248 -19.25 -7.76 4.62
C ASN A 248 -18.20 -8.60 5.36
N THR A 249 -18.64 -9.57 6.17
CA THR A 249 -17.75 -10.47 6.92
C THR A 249 -17.99 -11.94 6.60
N ALA A 250 -19.22 -12.41 6.49
CA ALA A 250 -19.52 -13.84 6.29
C ALA A 250 -19.61 -14.26 4.81
N LEU A 251 -19.78 -13.32 3.87
CA LEU A 251 -19.93 -13.62 2.44
C LEU A 251 -18.72 -13.25 1.58
N ILE A 252 -17.59 -13.01 2.20
CA ILE A 252 -16.33 -12.64 1.52
C ILE A 252 -15.38 -13.84 1.52
N PRO A 253 -14.40 -13.89 0.60
CA PRO A 253 -13.38 -14.93 0.59
C PRO A 253 -12.39 -14.79 1.75
N LEU A 254 -11.69 -15.89 2.08
CA LEU A 254 -10.65 -15.90 3.12
C LEU A 254 -9.56 -14.86 2.85
N GLU A 255 -9.20 -14.67 1.59
CA GLU A 255 -8.17 -13.74 1.13
C GLU A 255 -8.43 -12.30 1.58
N SER A 256 -9.70 -11.91 1.76
CA SER A 256 -10.07 -10.59 2.29
C SER A 256 -9.65 -10.38 3.75
N TYR A 257 -9.51 -11.45 4.51
CA TYR A 257 -9.05 -11.41 5.90
C TYR A 257 -7.54 -11.39 6.05
N VAL A 258 -6.80 -11.75 5.01
CA VAL A 258 -5.35 -11.87 5.05
C VAL A 258 -4.71 -10.56 4.64
N THR A 259 -3.71 -10.13 5.40
CA THR A 259 -2.79 -9.09 4.95
C THR A 259 -1.66 -9.78 4.20
N PRO A 260 -1.48 -9.51 2.90
CA PRO A 260 -0.42 -10.15 2.13
C PRO A 260 0.95 -9.87 2.73
N ALA A 261 1.77 -10.91 2.81
CA ALA A 261 3.10 -10.87 3.40
C ALA A 261 4.13 -11.33 2.38
N LEU A 262 4.32 -10.53 1.33
CA LEU A 262 5.39 -10.76 0.34
C LEU A 262 6.78 -10.44 0.89
N LEU A 263 6.84 -9.60 1.91
CA LEU A 263 8.08 -9.19 2.57
C LEU A 263 7.94 -9.36 4.08
N TYR A 264 9.05 -9.55 4.76
CA TYR A 264 9.06 -9.39 6.22
C TYR A 264 8.70 -7.94 6.57
N PRO A 265 7.79 -7.70 7.52
CA PRO A 265 7.39 -6.35 7.90
C PRO A 265 8.60 -5.53 8.33
N MET A 266 8.81 -4.41 7.66
CA MET A 266 9.80 -3.40 8.05
C MET A 266 9.07 -2.26 8.74
N THR A 267 9.67 -1.68 9.78
CA THR A 267 9.15 -0.43 10.30
C THR A 267 9.33 0.68 9.26
N THR A 268 8.37 1.59 9.21
CA THR A 268 8.35 2.71 8.28
C THR A 268 9.69 3.44 8.24
N ASN A 269 10.27 3.57 7.06
CA ASN A 269 11.54 4.22 6.69
C ASN A 269 12.78 3.32 6.65
N ASN A 270 12.69 2.01 6.85
CA ASN A 270 13.87 1.15 6.83
C ASN A 270 14.22 0.57 5.45
N TYR A 271 13.46 0.89 4.38
CA TYR A 271 13.90 0.57 3.02
C TYR A 271 15.28 1.16 2.68
N MET A 272 15.70 2.20 3.39
CA MET A 272 17.06 2.76 3.30
C MET A 272 18.15 1.87 3.93
N LEU A 273 17.77 0.79 4.62
CA LEU A 273 18.70 -0.13 5.29
C LEU A 273 18.82 -1.48 4.56
N VAL A 274 18.39 -1.55 3.31
CA VAL A 274 18.61 -2.73 2.46
C VAL A 274 20.12 -2.95 2.32
N GLN A 275 20.60 -4.11 2.77
CA GLN A 275 22.04 -4.41 2.83
C GLN A 275 22.56 -5.00 1.52
N ASN A 276 21.86 -5.98 0.98
CA ASN A 276 22.15 -6.58 -0.31
C ASN A 276 20.89 -6.50 -1.17
N PHE A 277 21.07 -6.10 -2.40
CA PHE A 277 19.98 -5.93 -3.37
C PHE A 277 20.39 -6.55 -4.69
N ARG A 278 19.52 -7.36 -5.30
CA ARG A 278 19.75 -7.96 -6.60
C ARG A 278 18.45 -8.10 -7.37
N VAL A 279 18.50 -7.80 -8.65
CA VAL A 279 17.45 -8.09 -9.62
C VAL A 279 18.03 -9.00 -10.68
N ASP A 280 17.32 -10.08 -10.97
CA ASP A 280 17.71 -11.05 -11.99
C ASP A 280 16.58 -11.19 -13.01
N SER A 281 16.90 -11.16 -14.28
CA SER A 281 16.04 -11.66 -15.36
C SER A 281 16.19 -13.17 -15.46
N LEU A 282 15.06 -13.87 -15.56
CA LEU A 282 15.01 -15.31 -15.52
C LEU A 282 14.48 -15.86 -16.86
N SER A 283 15.19 -16.82 -17.41
CA SER A 283 14.80 -17.55 -18.61
C SER A 283 15.03 -19.05 -18.41
N TYR A 284 14.59 -19.86 -19.36
CA TYR A 284 14.68 -21.32 -19.25
C TYR A 284 15.12 -21.90 -20.58
N ASP A 285 16.10 -22.81 -20.54
CA ASP A 285 16.54 -23.54 -21.73
C ASP A 285 15.50 -24.55 -22.22
N GLU A 286 15.80 -25.25 -23.31
CA GLU A 286 14.90 -26.25 -23.93
C GLU A 286 14.58 -27.42 -22.98
N ASP A 287 15.46 -27.72 -22.03
CA ASP A 287 15.28 -28.75 -21.02
C ASP A 287 14.54 -28.22 -19.78
N GLY A 288 14.17 -26.91 -19.74
CA GLY A 288 13.49 -26.25 -18.63
C GLY A 288 14.43 -25.89 -17.47
N LYS A 289 15.74 -25.90 -17.67
CA LYS A 289 16.73 -25.48 -16.69
C LYS A 289 16.77 -23.96 -16.63
N LEU A 290 16.75 -23.44 -15.40
CA LEU A 290 16.83 -22.00 -15.12
C LEU A 290 18.16 -21.43 -15.63
N ILE A 291 18.05 -20.33 -16.39
CA ILE A 291 19.13 -19.42 -16.76
C ILE A 291 18.85 -18.11 -16.05
N THR A 292 19.81 -17.65 -15.27
CA THR A 292 19.74 -16.39 -14.53
C THR A 292 20.67 -15.39 -15.18
N ASP A 293 20.12 -14.25 -15.59
CA ASP A 293 20.86 -13.09 -16.04
C ASP A 293 20.73 -11.99 -14.97
N ASN A 294 21.88 -11.54 -14.48
CA ASN A 294 21.92 -10.59 -13.37
C ASN A 294 21.80 -9.17 -13.92
N ASP A 295 20.61 -8.56 -13.76
CA ASP A 295 20.38 -7.17 -14.19
C ASP A 295 21.18 -6.18 -13.33
N ILE A 296 21.22 -6.41 -12.00
CA ILE A 296 21.96 -5.60 -11.04
C ILE A 296 22.19 -6.35 -9.72
N ALA A 297 23.38 -6.22 -9.14
CA ALA A 297 23.70 -6.70 -7.80
C ALA A 297 24.48 -5.63 -7.01
N LEU A 298 23.95 -5.26 -5.85
CA LEU A 298 24.44 -4.17 -5.02
C LEU A 298 24.62 -4.60 -3.57
N SER A 299 25.61 -4.02 -2.90
CA SER A 299 25.76 -4.09 -1.45
C SER A 299 25.70 -2.69 -0.85
N TYR A 300 25.02 -2.57 0.30
CA TYR A 300 24.98 -1.31 1.05
C TYR A 300 26.32 -1.08 1.73
N TRP A 301 26.81 0.13 1.65
CA TRP A 301 28.02 0.57 2.32
C TRP A 301 27.68 1.61 3.38
N ASP A 302 28.02 1.31 4.64
CA ASP A 302 27.71 2.18 5.78
C ASP A 302 28.29 3.58 5.58
N TYR A 303 27.54 4.60 5.98
CA TYR A 303 27.98 5.99 5.86
C TYR A 303 29.29 6.26 6.60
N ALA A 304 29.49 5.66 7.77
CA ALA A 304 30.72 5.83 8.55
C ALA A 304 31.98 5.29 7.83
N GLU A 305 31.82 4.30 6.98
CA GLU A 305 32.92 3.70 6.20
C GLU A 305 33.20 4.48 4.91
N ARG A 306 32.19 5.14 4.34
CA ARG A 306 32.32 5.85 3.04
C ARG A 306 32.49 7.36 3.15
N VAL A 307 32.31 7.94 4.35
CA VAL A 307 32.51 9.39 4.55
C VAL A 307 33.95 9.78 4.27
N GLY A 308 34.16 10.82 3.46
CA GLY A 308 35.49 11.27 3.02
C GLY A 308 36.08 10.46 1.84
N THR A 309 35.33 9.51 1.29
CA THR A 309 35.67 8.78 0.07
C THR A 309 34.86 9.31 -1.12
N GLU A 310 35.18 8.90 -2.34
CA GLU A 310 34.36 9.19 -3.53
C GLU A 310 32.96 8.60 -3.47
N PHE A 311 32.75 7.60 -2.62
CA PHE A 311 31.45 6.95 -2.39
C PHE A 311 30.60 7.65 -1.31
N GLN A 312 31.03 8.79 -0.79
CA GLN A 312 30.31 9.48 0.31
C GLN A 312 28.83 9.73 -0.01
N SER A 313 28.49 10.06 -1.24
CA SER A 313 27.12 10.28 -1.69
C SER A 313 26.43 9.02 -2.22
N GLN A 314 27.14 7.88 -2.26
CA GLN A 314 26.65 6.63 -2.84
C GLN A 314 26.53 5.55 -1.76
N PRO A 315 25.30 5.22 -1.32
CA PRO A 315 25.08 4.22 -0.28
C PRO A 315 25.27 2.79 -0.77
N TYR A 316 25.41 2.57 -2.07
CA TYR A 316 25.57 1.25 -2.66
C TYR A 316 26.82 1.14 -3.53
N VAL A 317 27.40 -0.05 -3.55
CA VAL A 317 28.49 -0.42 -4.46
C VAL A 317 28.07 -1.61 -5.30
N MET A 318 28.59 -1.66 -6.55
CA MET A 318 28.40 -2.82 -7.42
C MET A 318 29.11 -4.03 -6.85
N VAL A 319 28.41 -5.16 -6.79
CA VAL A 319 28.97 -6.46 -6.42
C VAL A 319 29.25 -7.29 -7.68
N ASP A 320 28.55 -6.99 -8.77
CA ASP A 320 28.76 -7.64 -10.06
C ASP A 320 30.08 -7.18 -10.68
N GLU A 321 30.92 -8.13 -11.09
CA GLU A 321 32.20 -7.87 -11.73
C GLU A 321 32.03 -7.13 -13.08
N ALA A 322 30.98 -7.46 -13.84
CA ALA A 322 30.65 -6.85 -15.13
C ALA A 322 30.27 -5.35 -15.00
N LEU A 323 29.81 -4.91 -13.83
CA LEU A 323 29.41 -3.53 -13.58
C LEU A 323 30.26 -2.83 -12.52
N SER A 324 31.35 -3.45 -12.07
CA SER A 324 32.16 -2.96 -10.93
C SER A 324 32.78 -1.57 -11.16
N GLY A 325 32.90 -1.14 -12.40
CA GLY A 325 33.39 0.21 -12.75
C GLY A 325 32.34 1.32 -12.68
N TYR A 326 31.06 0.97 -12.62
CA TYR A 326 29.96 1.94 -12.68
C TYR A 326 29.45 2.30 -11.29
N THR A 327 28.83 3.46 -11.20
CA THR A 327 28.20 3.94 -9.97
C THR A 327 26.71 3.53 -9.97
N PRO A 328 26.22 2.81 -8.96
CA PRO A 328 24.81 2.45 -8.90
C PRO A 328 23.91 3.65 -8.64
N SER A 329 22.71 3.64 -9.20
CA SER A 329 21.67 4.63 -8.93
C SER A 329 20.94 4.30 -7.63
N ALA A 330 21.25 5.04 -6.56
CA ALA A 330 20.53 4.91 -5.31
C ALA A 330 19.03 5.22 -5.47
N ASP A 331 18.69 6.19 -6.32
CA ASP A 331 17.30 6.57 -6.58
C ASP A 331 16.53 5.42 -7.27
N ALA A 332 17.16 4.69 -8.18
CA ALA A 332 16.56 3.51 -8.81
C ALA A 332 16.26 2.42 -7.77
N VAL A 333 17.25 2.09 -6.92
CA VAL A 333 17.08 1.11 -5.84
C VAL A 333 15.96 1.51 -4.89
N TYR A 334 15.96 2.77 -4.43
CA TYR A 334 14.92 3.27 -3.53
C TYR A 334 13.55 3.28 -4.20
N THR A 335 13.46 3.65 -5.49
CA THR A 335 12.20 3.62 -6.23
C THR A 335 11.66 2.21 -6.33
N ALA A 336 12.48 1.23 -6.68
CA ALA A 336 12.06 -0.17 -6.74
C ALA A 336 11.57 -0.65 -5.36
N MET A 337 12.31 -0.37 -4.30
CA MET A 337 11.97 -0.77 -2.93
C MET A 337 10.72 -0.05 -2.42
N TYR A 338 10.62 1.26 -2.62
CA TYR A 338 9.48 2.05 -2.19
C TYR A 338 8.19 1.57 -2.86
N ASN A 339 8.21 1.40 -4.17
CA ASN A 339 7.05 0.89 -4.90
C ASN A 339 6.63 -0.50 -4.41
N PHE A 340 7.58 -1.32 -3.98
CA PHE A 340 7.31 -2.65 -3.47
C PHE A 340 6.79 -2.67 -2.03
N LEU A 341 7.26 -1.78 -1.16
CA LEU A 341 6.87 -1.70 0.25
C LEU A 341 5.51 -1.01 0.47
N GLU A 342 5.22 0.03 -0.32
CA GLU A 342 3.97 0.80 -0.22
C GLU A 342 2.91 0.35 -1.23
N MET A 343 3.13 -0.78 -1.86
CA MET A 343 2.32 -1.27 -2.96
C MET A 343 0.90 -1.64 -2.54
N SER A 344 -0.06 -1.11 -3.29
CA SER A 344 -1.44 -1.57 -3.24
C SER A 344 -1.56 -2.83 -4.09
N TYR A 345 -1.86 -3.95 -3.45
CA TYR A 345 -2.23 -5.16 -4.18
C TYR A 345 -3.58 -4.96 -4.83
N LYS A 346 -3.71 -5.39 -6.08
CA LYS A 346 -5.01 -5.44 -6.73
C LYS A 346 -5.88 -6.50 -6.09
N GLN A 347 -5.28 -7.68 -5.84
CA GLN A 347 -5.96 -8.82 -5.23
C GLN A 347 -4.95 -9.79 -4.61
N LEU A 348 -5.30 -10.38 -3.45
CA LEU A 348 -4.67 -11.60 -2.97
C LEU A 348 -5.38 -12.78 -3.64
N ILE A 349 -4.63 -13.59 -4.37
CA ILE A 349 -5.17 -14.73 -5.16
C ILE A 349 -5.20 -16.01 -4.33
N SER A 350 -4.16 -16.24 -3.55
CA SER A 350 -4.06 -17.44 -2.71
C SER A 350 -3.27 -17.14 -1.44
N VAL A 351 -3.79 -17.66 -0.31
CA VAL A 351 -3.11 -17.56 0.99
C VAL A 351 -1.98 -18.57 1.11
N ASP A 352 -2.18 -19.78 0.54
CA ASP A 352 -1.20 -20.87 0.53
C ASP A 352 -1.30 -21.63 -0.79
N ALA A 353 -0.54 -21.13 -1.76
CA ALA A 353 -0.60 -21.62 -3.12
C ALA A 353 0.00 -23.02 -3.25
N THR A 354 -0.75 -23.91 -3.85
CA THR A 354 -0.29 -25.23 -4.28
C THR A 354 0.66 -25.10 -5.47
N ALA A 355 1.42 -26.18 -5.75
CA ALA A 355 2.27 -26.23 -6.95
C ALA A 355 1.48 -26.05 -8.25
N ASP A 356 0.24 -26.55 -8.31
CA ASP A 356 -0.63 -26.38 -9.48
C ASP A 356 -1.06 -24.91 -9.64
N GLN A 357 -1.38 -24.22 -8.55
CA GLN A 357 -1.69 -22.79 -8.59
C GLN A 357 -0.46 -21.96 -8.97
N LEU A 358 0.72 -22.24 -8.43
CA LEU A 358 1.95 -21.55 -8.85
C LEU A 358 2.16 -21.70 -10.37
N LYS A 359 1.89 -22.89 -10.93
CA LYS A 359 1.98 -23.13 -12.37
C LYS A 359 0.88 -22.42 -13.15
N GLU A 360 -0.36 -22.43 -12.66
CA GLU A 360 -1.48 -21.72 -13.29
C GLU A 360 -1.19 -20.22 -13.46
N TYR A 361 -0.57 -19.63 -12.45
CA TYR A 361 -0.22 -18.20 -12.44
C TYR A 361 1.20 -17.90 -12.97
N GLY A 362 1.89 -18.89 -13.56
CA GLY A 362 3.20 -18.72 -14.20
C GLY A 362 4.36 -18.46 -13.22
N LEU A 363 4.18 -18.84 -11.97
CA LEU A 363 5.15 -18.66 -10.88
C LEU A 363 6.00 -19.90 -10.63
N ASP A 364 5.74 -21.00 -11.31
CA ASP A 364 6.65 -22.16 -11.42
C ASP A 364 7.84 -21.85 -12.33
N LYS A 365 7.67 -20.88 -13.24
CA LYS A 365 8.69 -20.34 -14.14
C LYS A 365 8.64 -18.81 -14.17
N PRO A 366 9.01 -18.14 -13.08
CA PRO A 366 9.00 -16.68 -13.04
C PRO A 366 9.97 -16.10 -14.09
N VAL A 367 9.69 -14.88 -14.55
CA VAL A 367 10.51 -14.19 -15.55
C VAL A 367 11.50 -13.21 -14.94
N LYS A 368 11.28 -12.81 -13.70
CA LYS A 368 12.17 -11.91 -12.97
C LYS A 368 12.14 -12.24 -11.48
N SER A 369 13.28 -12.03 -10.80
CA SER A 369 13.36 -12.11 -9.35
C SER A 369 13.98 -10.85 -8.76
N LEU A 370 13.53 -10.51 -7.55
CA LEU A 370 14.10 -9.46 -6.70
C LEU A 370 14.56 -10.11 -5.40
N TYR A 371 15.82 -9.89 -5.06
CA TYR A 371 16.39 -10.31 -3.78
C TYR A 371 16.88 -9.11 -3.00
N PHE A 372 16.61 -9.08 -1.69
CA PHE A 372 17.24 -8.11 -0.79
C PHE A 372 17.26 -8.61 0.66
N GLU A 373 18.25 -8.12 1.38
CA GLU A 373 18.41 -8.34 2.81
C GLU A 373 18.27 -7.05 3.60
N PHE A 374 17.70 -7.14 4.78
CA PHE A 374 17.76 -6.06 5.75
C PHE A 374 17.89 -6.60 7.17
N SER A 375 18.27 -5.71 8.09
CA SER A 375 18.32 -6.00 9.52
C SER A 375 17.62 -4.89 10.28
N GLU A 376 16.78 -5.26 11.23
CA GLU A 376 16.02 -4.32 12.04
C GLU A 376 16.04 -4.74 13.51
N THR A 377 16.21 -3.78 14.40
CA THR A 377 16.12 -4.00 15.84
C THR A 377 14.76 -3.53 16.34
N ASP A 378 13.97 -4.47 16.87
CA ASP A 378 12.74 -4.14 17.57
C ASP A 378 13.08 -3.34 18.83
N SER A 379 12.67 -2.07 18.85
CA SER A 379 12.96 -1.15 19.94
C SER A 379 12.31 -1.53 21.27
N SER A 380 11.25 -2.35 21.24
CA SER A 380 10.54 -2.80 22.43
C SER A 380 11.19 -4.00 23.12
N THR A 381 11.77 -4.89 22.34
CA THR A 381 12.41 -6.13 22.81
C THR A 381 13.94 -6.08 22.77
N GLY A 382 14.52 -5.17 21.99
CA GLY A 382 15.95 -5.12 21.73
C GLY A 382 16.46 -6.25 20.83
N VAL A 383 15.57 -7.06 20.25
CA VAL A 383 15.94 -8.18 19.37
C VAL A 383 16.17 -7.65 17.96
N THR A 384 17.31 -8.03 17.37
CA THR A 384 17.59 -7.73 15.96
C THR A 384 17.14 -8.88 15.09
N TYR A 385 16.27 -8.58 14.14
CA TYR A 385 15.83 -9.50 13.10
C TYR A 385 16.62 -9.25 11.81
N HIS A 386 17.01 -10.34 11.16
CA HIS A 386 17.64 -10.33 9.84
C HIS A 386 16.71 -11.02 8.86
N ALA A 387 16.35 -10.37 7.77
CA ALA A 387 15.43 -10.91 6.79
C ALA A 387 16.08 -11.02 5.41
N LYS A 388 15.85 -12.16 4.74
CA LYS A 388 16.19 -12.42 3.34
C LYS A 388 14.89 -12.56 2.56
N ASN A 389 14.67 -11.68 1.60
CA ASN A 389 13.45 -11.63 0.82
C ASN A 389 13.79 -12.02 -0.63
N TYR A 390 13.16 -13.07 -1.12
CA TYR A 390 13.21 -13.51 -2.51
C TYR A 390 11.81 -13.35 -3.10
N VAL A 391 11.66 -12.49 -4.07
CA VAL A 391 10.38 -12.17 -4.70
C VAL A 391 10.44 -12.60 -6.16
N PHE A 392 9.39 -13.24 -6.65
CA PHE A 392 9.32 -13.82 -7.97
C PHE A 392 8.11 -13.27 -8.72
N PHE A 393 8.31 -12.89 -9.98
CA PHE A 393 7.32 -12.25 -10.82
C PHE A 393 6.99 -13.12 -12.02
N SER A 394 5.69 -13.30 -12.29
CA SER A 394 5.22 -13.93 -13.53
C SER A 394 5.45 -13.04 -14.74
N ALA A 395 5.31 -13.58 -15.94
CA ALA A 395 5.15 -12.79 -17.15
C ALA A 395 3.95 -11.81 -17.00
N LEU A 396 3.99 -10.74 -17.80
CA LEU A 396 2.89 -9.77 -17.85
C LEU A 396 1.62 -10.47 -18.38
N THR A 397 0.51 -10.28 -17.69
CA THR A 397 -0.80 -10.80 -18.11
C THR A 397 -1.41 -9.91 -19.20
N GLU A 398 -2.43 -10.42 -19.91
CA GLU A 398 -3.20 -9.62 -20.88
C GLU A 398 -3.89 -8.40 -20.22
N ASN A 399 -4.15 -8.47 -18.93
CA ASN A 399 -4.77 -7.39 -18.16
C ASN A 399 -3.78 -6.32 -17.66
N GLY A 400 -2.51 -6.44 -18.01
CA GLY A 400 -1.47 -5.50 -17.59
C GLY A 400 -1.05 -5.64 -16.13
N THR A 401 -1.11 -6.84 -15.58
CA THR A 401 -0.70 -7.15 -14.21
C THR A 401 0.36 -8.24 -14.18
N HIS A 402 1.06 -8.37 -13.06
CA HIS A 402 1.92 -9.51 -12.75
C HIS A 402 1.36 -10.28 -11.55
N TYR A 403 1.49 -11.58 -11.56
CA TYR A 403 1.36 -12.37 -10.35
C TYR A 403 2.71 -12.44 -9.65
N VAL A 404 2.67 -12.34 -8.34
CA VAL A 404 3.88 -12.24 -7.51
C VAL A 404 3.78 -13.18 -6.33
N THR A 405 4.87 -13.88 -6.06
CA THR A 405 5.05 -14.70 -4.85
C THR A 405 6.41 -14.43 -4.23
N SER A 406 6.62 -14.87 -3.00
CA SER A 406 7.90 -14.69 -2.33
C SER A 406 8.28 -15.84 -1.41
N ASN A 407 9.59 -15.95 -1.16
CA ASN A 407 10.16 -16.75 -0.09
C ASN A 407 10.92 -15.81 0.84
N VAL A 408 10.46 -15.70 2.07
CA VAL A 408 11.08 -14.86 3.09
C VAL A 408 11.68 -15.75 4.17
N TYR A 409 12.90 -15.45 4.57
CA TYR A 409 13.62 -16.16 5.64
C TYR A 409 14.07 -15.17 6.70
N VAL A 410 13.78 -15.46 7.95
CA VAL A 410 14.06 -14.58 9.09
C VAL A 410 14.93 -15.29 10.11
N SER A 411 15.92 -14.58 10.67
CA SER A 411 16.76 -15.01 11.79
C SER A 411 16.82 -13.92 12.86
N ASN A 412 16.86 -14.32 14.11
CA ASN A 412 17.06 -13.43 15.27
C ASN A 412 18.33 -13.79 16.06
N ASP A 413 19.23 -14.58 15.49
CA ASP A 413 20.42 -15.13 16.12
C ASP A 413 21.71 -14.87 15.32
N ASN A 414 22.00 -13.62 15.02
CA ASN A 414 23.20 -13.20 14.28
C ASN A 414 23.34 -13.84 12.88
N LYS A 415 22.25 -13.98 12.16
CA LYS A 415 22.17 -14.54 10.80
C LYS A 415 22.54 -16.04 10.71
N GLN A 416 22.26 -16.82 11.75
CA GLN A 416 22.60 -18.25 11.75
C GLN A 416 21.42 -19.14 11.38
N ASN A 417 20.32 -19.10 12.14
CA ASN A 417 19.21 -20.02 11.94
C ASN A 417 18.04 -19.31 11.24
N TYR A 418 18.06 -19.28 9.92
CA TYR A 418 16.98 -18.70 9.14
C TYR A 418 15.77 -19.63 9.09
N VAL A 419 14.61 -19.10 9.44
CA VAL A 419 13.32 -19.78 9.37
C VAL A 419 12.47 -19.09 8.30
N ARG A 420 11.78 -19.88 7.48
CA ARG A 420 10.85 -19.33 6.47
C ARG A 420 9.66 -18.66 7.14
N TRP A 421 9.31 -17.44 6.65
CA TRP A 421 8.19 -16.64 7.14
C TRP A 421 7.47 -15.93 5.98
N PRO A 422 6.15 -16.06 5.84
CA PRO A 422 5.33 -17.13 6.39
C PRO A 422 5.78 -18.51 5.87
N ALA A 423 5.31 -19.57 6.49
CA ALA A 423 5.75 -20.94 6.12
C ALA A 423 5.19 -21.44 4.77
N TYR A 424 4.38 -20.65 4.07
CA TYR A 424 3.66 -21.01 2.85
C TYR A 424 3.75 -19.91 1.79
N ASN A 425 3.36 -20.26 0.54
CA ASN A 425 3.41 -19.34 -0.59
C ASN A 425 2.11 -18.56 -0.70
N GLN A 426 2.19 -17.24 -0.74
CA GLN A 426 1.07 -16.39 -1.16
C GLN A 426 1.22 -16.01 -2.63
N ILE A 427 0.10 -15.82 -3.31
CA ILE A 427 0.07 -15.24 -4.66
C ILE A 427 -0.75 -13.96 -4.59
N VAL A 428 -0.18 -12.86 -5.02
CA VAL A 428 -0.86 -11.58 -5.19
C VAL A 428 -0.86 -11.15 -6.65
N GLU A 429 -1.87 -10.39 -7.06
CA GLU A 429 -1.92 -9.69 -8.34
C GLU A 429 -1.54 -8.23 -8.15
N ILE A 430 -0.62 -7.73 -8.99
CA ILE A 430 -0.06 -6.38 -8.89
C ILE A 430 -0.12 -5.72 -10.26
N ASP A 431 -0.53 -4.46 -10.31
CA ASP A 431 -0.53 -3.68 -11.54
C ASP A 431 0.92 -3.38 -12.00
N ARG A 432 1.22 -3.54 -13.30
CA ARG A 432 2.55 -3.26 -13.87
C ARG A 432 3.02 -1.84 -13.58
N ALA A 433 2.12 -0.89 -13.50
CA ALA A 433 2.46 0.51 -13.23
C ALA A 433 3.14 0.71 -11.85
N LEU A 434 2.95 -0.22 -10.92
CA LEU A 434 3.58 -0.22 -9.60
C LEU A 434 4.95 -0.92 -9.60
N LEU A 435 5.35 -1.53 -10.71
CA LEU A 435 6.57 -2.32 -10.85
C LEU A 435 7.43 -1.80 -12.03
N PRO A 436 7.84 -0.52 -12.04
CA PRO A 436 8.57 0.04 -13.18
C PRO A 436 9.87 -0.70 -13.49
N PHE A 437 10.54 -1.24 -12.47
CA PHE A 437 11.79 -1.99 -12.62
C PHE A 437 11.67 -3.31 -13.40
N MET A 438 10.44 -3.79 -13.64
CA MET A 438 10.23 -4.96 -14.50
C MET A 438 10.66 -4.73 -15.95
N GLU A 439 10.68 -3.47 -16.39
CA GLU A 439 11.03 -3.05 -17.75
C GLU A 439 12.38 -2.31 -17.79
N TRP A 440 13.06 -2.16 -16.66
CA TRP A 440 14.34 -1.45 -16.62
C TRP A 440 15.45 -2.28 -17.23
N GLU A 441 16.29 -1.59 -17.98
CA GLU A 441 17.57 -2.10 -18.48
C GLU A 441 18.71 -1.74 -17.50
N THR A 442 19.88 -2.31 -17.69
CA THR A 442 21.06 -2.07 -16.85
C THR A 442 21.36 -0.58 -16.66
N LEU A 443 21.18 0.23 -17.72
CA LEU A 443 21.43 1.67 -17.66
C LEU A 443 20.47 2.42 -16.69
N ASP A 444 19.29 1.87 -16.41
CA ASP A 444 18.34 2.48 -15.47
C ASP A 444 18.76 2.26 -14.01
N TRP A 445 19.58 1.25 -13.77
CA TRP A 445 20.11 0.91 -12.44
C TRP A 445 21.42 1.62 -12.10
N VAL A 446 22.08 2.27 -13.06
CA VAL A 446 23.35 2.98 -12.85
C VAL A 446 23.17 4.48 -12.96
N GLU A 447 24.02 5.22 -12.24
CA GLU A 447 24.10 6.66 -12.42
C GLU A 447 24.62 6.94 -13.83
N ARG A 448 23.94 7.83 -14.52
CA ARG A 448 24.35 8.21 -15.87
C ARG A 448 25.55 9.12 -15.89
N ASP A 449 25.82 9.83 -14.79
CA ASP A 449 27.02 10.65 -14.66
C ASP A 449 28.27 9.75 -14.54
N TYR A 450 29.38 10.12 -15.17
CA TYR A 450 30.57 9.29 -15.15
C TYR A 450 31.11 9.06 -13.75
N PHE A 451 31.14 10.10 -12.91
CA PHE A 451 31.58 10.00 -11.53
C PHE A 451 31.04 11.17 -10.68
N ARG A 452 31.04 10.98 -9.37
CA ARG A 452 30.62 11.99 -8.39
C ARG A 452 31.69 12.21 -7.33
N LEU A 453 32.95 12.33 -7.74
CA LEU A 453 34.05 12.63 -6.83
C LEU A 453 34.20 14.14 -6.66
N ALA A 454 34.37 14.58 -5.41
CA ALA A 454 34.73 15.98 -5.12
C ALA A 454 36.16 16.24 -5.63
N ILE A 455 36.41 17.41 -6.20
CA ILE A 455 37.67 17.73 -6.86
C ILE A 455 38.88 17.69 -5.89
N ASP A 456 38.68 17.98 -4.64
CA ASP A 456 39.69 17.94 -3.57
C ASP A 456 40.08 16.53 -3.12
N LEU A 457 39.35 15.50 -3.56
CA LEU A 457 39.67 14.09 -3.37
C LEU A 457 40.41 13.48 -4.59
N CYS A 458 40.53 14.21 -5.70
CA CYS A 458 41.24 13.76 -6.88
C CYS A 458 42.66 14.33 -6.86
N ASP A 459 43.68 13.45 -6.98
CA ASP A 459 45.07 13.88 -6.99
C ASP A 459 45.57 14.14 -8.41
N THR A 460 45.26 13.24 -9.35
CA THR A 460 45.70 13.41 -10.73
C THR A 460 44.60 13.04 -11.72
N LEU A 461 44.64 13.74 -12.86
CA LEU A 461 43.79 13.48 -13.99
C LEU A 461 44.67 13.42 -15.26
N THR A 462 44.74 12.25 -15.90
CA THR A 462 45.58 12.00 -17.08
C THR A 462 44.73 11.72 -18.29
N PHE A 463 44.96 12.42 -19.39
CA PHE A 463 44.32 12.19 -20.68
C PHE A 463 45.34 11.68 -21.71
N ARG A 464 44.98 10.64 -22.44
CA ARG A 464 45.76 10.06 -23.54
C ARG A 464 44.89 9.92 -24.78
N ALA A 465 45.25 10.63 -25.82
CA ALA A 465 44.68 10.52 -27.13
C ALA A 465 45.81 10.36 -28.18
N ALA A 466 45.46 10.16 -29.45
CA ALA A 466 46.44 9.87 -30.48
C ALA A 466 47.55 10.94 -30.57
N ASP A 467 47.23 12.20 -30.33
CA ASP A 467 48.10 13.34 -30.56
C ASP A 467 48.68 13.96 -29.28
N TYR A 468 48.28 13.50 -28.09
CA TYR A 468 48.77 14.07 -26.83
C TYR A 468 48.63 13.13 -25.61
N ASP A 469 49.50 13.37 -24.61
CA ASP A 469 49.44 12.82 -23.27
C ASP A 469 49.50 14.03 -22.30
N ILE A 470 48.42 14.28 -21.57
CA ILE A 470 48.26 15.42 -20.67
C ILE A 470 47.97 14.92 -19.26
N THR A 471 48.78 15.32 -18.30
CA THR A 471 48.53 15.02 -16.89
C THR A 471 48.36 16.33 -16.09
N PHE A 472 47.26 16.40 -15.40
CA PHE A 472 46.97 17.44 -14.43
C PHE A 472 47.19 16.92 -13.01
N ASP A 473 47.91 17.67 -12.19
CA ASP A 473 48.13 17.45 -10.76
C ASP A 473 47.22 18.39 -9.98
N ILE A 474 46.50 17.88 -9.02
CA ILE A 474 45.47 18.58 -8.24
C ILE A 474 45.92 18.59 -6.79
N VAL A 475 46.18 19.77 -6.28
CA VAL A 475 46.73 19.94 -4.92
C VAL A 475 45.71 20.65 -4.04
N PRO A 476 45.20 19.99 -2.99
CA PRO A 476 44.33 20.61 -2.01
C PRO A 476 45.07 21.78 -1.29
N VAL A 477 44.39 22.92 -1.17
CA VAL A 477 44.85 24.09 -0.40
C VAL A 477 43.72 24.52 0.52
N ALA A 478 44.03 25.15 1.66
CA ALA A 478 43.12 25.55 2.74
C ALA A 478 41.61 25.30 2.54
N ASP A 479 40.96 26.06 1.64
CA ASP A 479 39.51 25.94 1.38
C ASP A 479 39.21 25.68 -0.12
N ASP A 480 40.23 25.30 -0.92
CA ASP A 480 40.11 25.13 -2.37
C ASP A 480 41.17 24.13 -2.89
N VAL A 481 41.32 24.06 -4.21
CA VAL A 481 42.39 23.31 -4.89
C VAL A 481 43.18 24.19 -5.82
N GLU A 482 44.43 23.81 -6.05
CA GLU A 482 45.26 24.30 -7.15
C GLU A 482 45.47 23.20 -8.17
N ALA A 483 45.54 23.56 -9.44
CA ALA A 483 45.79 22.62 -10.50
C ALA A 483 47.05 23.00 -11.30
N TYR A 484 47.83 22.00 -11.65
CA TYR A 484 49.08 22.13 -12.36
C TYR A 484 49.10 21.20 -13.56
N LEU A 485 49.59 21.69 -14.70
CA LEU A 485 49.94 20.83 -15.81
C LEU A 485 51.34 20.24 -15.55
N LEU A 486 51.46 18.92 -15.55
CA LEU A 486 52.76 18.24 -15.51
C LEU A 486 53.40 18.26 -16.88
N THR A 487 54.69 18.62 -16.94
CA THR A 487 55.50 18.64 -18.16
C THR A 487 56.84 17.99 -17.91
N GLU A 488 57.59 17.61 -18.94
CA GLU A 488 58.95 17.04 -18.78
C GLU A 488 59.92 17.95 -18.02
N SER A 489 59.68 19.28 -18.06
CA SER A 489 60.51 20.29 -17.41
C SER A 489 60.03 20.72 -16.01
N GLY A 490 58.95 20.12 -15.51
CA GLY A 490 58.36 20.48 -14.20
C GLY A 490 56.85 20.68 -14.28
N SER A 491 56.26 21.45 -13.36
CA SER A 491 54.81 21.73 -13.33
C SER A 491 54.52 23.19 -13.65
N ARG A 492 53.41 23.45 -14.35
CA ARG A 492 52.91 24.78 -14.69
C ARG A 492 51.54 24.98 -14.07
N LYS A 493 51.40 26.01 -13.23
CA LYS A 493 50.11 26.33 -12.60
C LYS A 493 49.07 26.76 -13.63
N LEU A 494 47.88 26.22 -13.48
CA LEU A 494 46.74 26.50 -14.36
C LEU A 494 45.82 27.57 -13.79
N ALA A 495 44.97 28.15 -14.67
CA ALA A 495 43.86 28.99 -14.22
C ALA A 495 42.80 28.12 -13.60
N ILE A 496 42.69 28.13 -12.27
CA ILE A 496 41.88 27.19 -11.48
C ILE A 496 40.43 27.15 -11.91
N ASN A 497 39.80 28.28 -12.20
CA ASN A 497 38.40 28.30 -12.64
C ASN A 497 38.22 27.61 -14.00
N ASN A 498 39.21 27.64 -14.90
CA ASN A 498 39.17 26.97 -16.15
C ASN A 498 39.33 25.46 -15.98
N PHE A 499 40.24 25.05 -15.11
CA PHE A 499 40.41 23.64 -14.75
C PHE A 499 39.15 23.07 -14.04
N LYS A 500 38.57 23.80 -13.10
CA LYS A 500 37.30 23.40 -12.47
C LYS A 500 36.18 23.23 -13.49
N THR A 501 36.14 24.06 -14.52
CA THR A 501 35.19 23.91 -15.63
C THR A 501 35.41 22.58 -16.37
N LEU A 502 36.66 22.21 -16.67
CA LEU A 502 36.98 20.90 -17.28
C LEU A 502 36.51 19.75 -16.38
N TYR A 503 36.86 19.80 -15.08
CA TYR A 503 36.49 18.79 -14.11
C TYR A 503 34.97 18.60 -14.04
N LEU A 504 34.21 19.69 -13.96
CA LEU A 504 32.75 19.68 -13.96
C LEU A 504 32.18 19.17 -15.28
N ASN A 505 32.73 19.57 -16.43
CA ASN A 505 32.30 19.05 -17.73
C ASN A 505 32.44 17.52 -17.80
N MET A 506 33.48 16.97 -17.18
CA MET A 506 33.68 15.53 -17.10
C MET A 506 32.72 14.86 -16.14
N GLN A 507 32.48 15.43 -14.96
CA GLN A 507 31.48 14.91 -14.01
C GLN A 507 30.08 14.87 -14.64
N TYR A 508 29.72 15.86 -15.45
CA TYR A 508 28.44 15.91 -16.16
C TYR A 508 28.42 15.13 -17.48
N GLY A 509 29.50 14.46 -17.84
CA GLY A 509 29.50 13.46 -18.90
C GLY A 509 28.52 12.35 -18.56
N LYS A 510 27.75 11.88 -19.56
CA LYS A 510 26.68 10.91 -19.32
C LYS A 510 26.78 9.71 -20.24
N PHE A 511 26.55 8.54 -19.69
CA PHE A 511 26.21 7.36 -20.46
C PHE A 511 24.88 7.62 -21.18
N PHE A 512 24.87 7.44 -22.48
CA PHE A 512 23.71 7.82 -23.30
C PHE A 512 22.73 6.65 -23.49
N GLY A 513 23.25 5.44 -23.69
CA GLY A 513 22.47 4.24 -23.89
C GLY A 513 23.30 2.97 -23.74
N SER A 514 22.63 1.81 -23.66
CA SER A 514 23.27 0.51 -23.77
C SER A 514 23.61 0.20 -25.23
N THR A 515 24.75 -0.47 -25.46
CA THR A 515 25.14 -0.93 -26.78
C THR A 515 24.32 -2.15 -27.21
N HIS A 516 23.76 -2.90 -26.27
CA HIS A 516 23.14 -4.22 -26.48
C HIS A 516 24.05 -5.23 -27.20
N MET A 517 25.37 -5.05 -27.07
CA MET A 517 26.40 -5.94 -27.64
C MET A 517 26.71 -7.04 -26.64
N SER A 518 27.04 -8.22 -27.15
CA SER A 518 27.58 -9.29 -26.34
C SER A 518 28.99 -8.97 -25.82
N GLU A 519 29.42 -9.63 -24.76
CA GLU A 519 30.78 -9.50 -24.21
C GLU A 519 31.85 -9.79 -25.27
N GLU A 520 31.59 -10.76 -26.15
CA GLU A 520 32.52 -11.12 -27.26
C GLU A 520 32.65 -9.99 -28.29
N GLU A 521 31.54 -9.30 -28.62
CA GLU A 521 31.54 -8.14 -29.54
C GLU A 521 32.28 -6.95 -28.90
N ILE A 522 32.02 -6.68 -27.62
CA ILE A 522 32.72 -5.64 -26.87
C ILE A 522 34.23 -5.94 -26.79
N ALA A 523 34.61 -7.17 -26.48
CA ALA A 523 36.01 -7.60 -26.44
C ALA A 523 36.70 -7.45 -27.81
N ALA A 524 36.00 -7.74 -28.89
CA ALA A 524 36.54 -7.55 -30.23
C ALA A 524 36.80 -6.06 -30.55
N ILE A 525 35.93 -5.16 -30.11
CA ILE A 525 36.07 -3.71 -30.28
C ILE A 525 37.23 -3.17 -29.45
N THR A 526 37.32 -3.56 -28.18
CA THR A 526 38.36 -3.09 -27.26
C THR A 526 39.77 -3.61 -27.62
N ALA A 527 39.85 -4.76 -28.27
CA ALA A 527 41.12 -5.31 -28.80
C ALA A 527 41.62 -4.59 -30.06
N ASP A 528 40.77 -3.87 -30.78
CA ASP A 528 41.13 -3.13 -31.98
C ASP A 528 41.64 -1.72 -31.61
N SER A 529 42.95 -1.58 -31.51
CA SER A 529 43.60 -0.31 -31.18
C SER A 529 43.30 0.83 -32.18
N SER A 530 42.85 0.52 -33.40
CA SER A 530 42.46 1.55 -34.38
C SER A 530 41.14 2.24 -34.03
N ARG A 531 40.35 1.62 -33.18
CA ARG A 531 39.10 2.18 -32.66
C ARG A 531 39.28 2.99 -31.38
N HIS A 532 40.41 2.87 -30.69
CA HIS A 532 40.69 3.62 -29.47
C HIS A 532 40.82 5.12 -29.75
N VAL A 533 40.03 5.95 -29.08
CA VAL A 533 39.92 7.40 -29.33
C VAL A 533 40.55 8.20 -28.20
N LEU A 534 40.28 7.82 -26.96
CA LEU A 534 40.69 8.52 -25.74
C LEU A 534 40.76 7.55 -24.59
N SER A 535 41.78 7.70 -23.76
CA SER A 535 41.74 7.24 -22.35
C SER A 535 41.86 8.43 -21.42
N TRP A 536 41.13 8.45 -20.33
CA TRP A 536 41.48 9.29 -19.20
C TRP A 536 41.45 8.52 -17.88
N THR A 537 42.42 8.82 -17.04
CA THR A 537 42.61 8.11 -15.76
C THR A 537 42.54 9.12 -14.62
N MET A 538 41.78 8.82 -13.60
CA MET A 538 41.67 9.53 -12.36
C MET A 538 42.33 8.72 -11.25
N LYS A 539 43.17 9.38 -10.41
CA LYS A 539 43.76 8.76 -9.22
C LYS A 539 43.43 9.53 -7.96
N THR A 540 43.20 8.81 -6.88
CA THR A 540 42.96 9.36 -5.56
C THR A 540 43.88 8.67 -4.56
N THR A 541 44.50 9.44 -3.63
CA THR A 541 45.34 8.85 -2.56
C THR A 541 44.52 8.49 -1.34
N VAL A 542 43.35 9.13 -1.14
CA VAL A 542 42.49 8.88 0.03
C VAL A 542 41.96 7.45 0.04
N THR A 543 41.60 6.93 -1.12
CA THR A 543 41.02 5.60 -1.30
C THR A 543 41.90 4.64 -2.10
N GLU A 544 43.09 5.11 -2.52
CA GLU A 544 44.01 4.37 -3.40
C GLU A 544 43.34 3.85 -4.69
N ILE A 545 42.32 4.58 -5.18
CA ILE A 545 41.59 4.20 -6.38
C ILE A 545 42.25 4.82 -7.61
N GLU A 546 42.39 3.98 -8.61
CA GLU A 546 42.69 4.39 -9.99
C GLU A 546 41.53 3.95 -10.87
N ARG A 547 40.89 4.92 -11.51
CA ARG A 547 39.76 4.65 -12.41
C ARG A 547 40.10 5.16 -13.80
N THR A 548 40.04 4.26 -14.79
CA THR A 548 40.34 4.55 -16.19
C THR A 548 39.08 4.42 -17.02
N TYR A 549 38.83 5.41 -17.84
CA TYR A 549 37.78 5.44 -18.86
C TYR A 549 38.42 5.38 -20.23
N ASP A 550 38.12 4.32 -20.99
CA ASP A 550 38.61 4.14 -22.36
C ASP A 550 37.47 4.24 -23.34
N TYR A 551 37.70 4.95 -24.44
CA TYR A 551 36.69 5.27 -25.43
C TYR A 551 37.06 4.65 -26.76
N TYR A 552 36.12 3.91 -27.36
CA TYR A 552 36.32 3.19 -28.62
C TYR A 552 35.25 3.60 -29.63
N TRP A 553 35.65 4.04 -30.79
CA TRP A 553 34.75 4.47 -31.84
C TRP A 553 33.85 3.33 -32.33
N LEU A 554 32.55 3.52 -32.35
CA LEU A 554 31.57 2.61 -32.90
C LEU A 554 31.11 3.08 -34.28
N ASP A 555 30.59 4.32 -34.34
CA ASP A 555 30.11 4.98 -35.53
C ASP A 555 30.17 6.52 -35.38
N GLU A 556 29.63 7.25 -36.36
CA GLU A 556 29.68 8.73 -36.40
C GLU A 556 29.02 9.38 -35.15
N ASN A 557 28.09 8.71 -34.50
CA ASN A 557 27.30 9.26 -33.38
C ASN A 557 27.64 8.60 -32.05
N ARG A 558 28.17 7.38 -32.05
CA ARG A 558 28.34 6.57 -30.84
C ARG A 558 29.81 6.17 -30.64
N THR A 559 30.23 6.28 -29.41
CA THR A 559 31.54 5.84 -28.91
C THR A 559 31.29 4.93 -27.69
N LEU A 560 31.76 3.68 -27.73
CA LEU A 560 31.74 2.77 -26.58
C LEU A 560 32.65 3.38 -25.51
N VAL A 561 32.20 3.32 -24.25
CA VAL A 561 33.02 3.66 -23.09
C VAL A 561 33.17 2.45 -22.20
N THR A 562 34.38 2.15 -21.79
CA THR A 562 34.69 1.16 -20.75
C THR A 562 35.20 1.86 -19.50
N VAL A 563 34.86 1.34 -18.35
CA VAL A 563 35.36 1.81 -17.05
C VAL A 563 36.18 0.68 -16.44
N ASN A 564 37.47 0.90 -16.25
CA ASN A 564 38.44 -0.14 -15.85
C ASN A 564 38.41 -1.40 -16.72
N GLY A 565 38.18 -1.21 -18.01
CA GLY A 565 38.14 -2.29 -18.99
C GLY A 565 36.78 -2.98 -19.14
N VAL A 566 35.78 -2.60 -18.37
CA VAL A 566 34.41 -3.14 -18.44
C VAL A 566 33.49 -2.13 -19.14
N GLY A 567 32.72 -2.54 -20.13
CA GLY A 567 31.90 -1.62 -20.94
C GLY A 567 30.66 -2.26 -21.52
N GLU A 568 29.55 -1.57 -21.34
CA GLU A 568 28.24 -1.92 -21.90
C GLU A 568 27.56 -0.71 -22.54
N PHE A 569 28.01 0.50 -22.17
CA PHE A 569 27.33 1.73 -22.55
C PHE A 569 28.09 2.50 -23.63
N TYR A 570 27.36 3.34 -24.35
CA TYR A 570 27.93 4.29 -25.26
C TYR A 570 27.64 5.73 -24.86
N VAL A 571 28.48 6.62 -25.33
CA VAL A 571 28.35 8.07 -25.23
C VAL A 571 28.28 8.66 -26.63
N LEU A 572 27.86 9.93 -26.73
CA LEU A 572 27.89 10.63 -28.03
C LEU A 572 29.33 10.91 -28.43
N THR A 573 29.69 10.60 -29.68
CA THR A 573 31.02 10.87 -30.23
C THR A 573 31.41 12.34 -30.10
N SER A 574 30.48 13.26 -30.33
CA SER A 574 30.70 14.71 -30.16
C SER A 574 31.05 15.12 -28.73
N ALA A 575 30.59 14.38 -27.73
CA ALA A 575 30.97 14.65 -26.33
C ALA A 575 32.42 14.24 -26.04
N VAL A 576 32.87 13.14 -26.63
CA VAL A 576 34.26 12.68 -26.52
C VAL A 576 35.21 13.65 -27.26
N GLU A 577 34.85 14.06 -28.46
CA GLU A 577 35.62 15.08 -29.23
C GLU A 577 35.76 16.39 -28.46
N LYS A 578 34.67 16.85 -27.82
CA LYS A 578 34.68 18.03 -26.95
C LYS A 578 35.58 17.82 -25.74
N MET A 579 35.54 16.67 -25.09
CA MET A 579 36.41 16.37 -23.94
C MET A 579 37.88 16.42 -24.30
N ILE A 580 38.25 15.85 -25.46
CA ILE A 580 39.60 15.93 -26.01
C ILE A 580 40.02 17.37 -26.23
N ALA A 581 39.18 18.17 -26.90
CA ALA A 581 39.45 19.58 -27.18
C ALA A 581 39.57 20.40 -25.87
N ASP A 582 38.65 20.22 -24.94
CA ASP A 582 38.65 20.96 -23.66
C ASP A 582 39.91 20.66 -22.82
N ALA A 583 40.37 19.41 -22.76
CA ALA A 583 41.59 19.04 -22.06
C ALA A 583 42.83 19.71 -22.67
N ALA A 584 42.92 19.69 -24.00
CA ALA A 584 44.00 20.36 -24.75
C ALA A 584 43.95 21.89 -24.55
N ASP A 585 42.78 22.50 -24.62
CA ASP A 585 42.59 23.95 -24.46
C ASP A 585 42.98 24.39 -23.04
N VAL A 586 42.57 23.67 -22.00
CA VAL A 586 42.97 23.97 -20.59
C VAL A 586 44.49 23.83 -20.44
N ALA A 587 45.09 22.79 -21.01
CA ALA A 587 46.55 22.61 -20.99
C ALA A 587 47.28 23.74 -21.70
N ASN A 588 46.71 24.35 -22.73
CA ASN A 588 47.27 25.49 -23.43
C ASN A 588 46.87 26.87 -22.83
N GLY A 589 46.09 26.91 -21.76
CA GLY A 589 45.63 28.13 -21.14
C GLY A 589 44.48 28.83 -21.87
N ILE A 590 43.82 28.13 -22.79
CA ILE A 590 42.66 28.60 -23.53
C ILE A 590 41.42 28.39 -22.67
N LYS A 591 40.55 29.40 -22.62
CA LYS A 591 39.32 29.35 -21.79
C LYS A 591 38.27 28.46 -22.45
N ILE A 592 37.77 27.49 -21.71
CA ILE A 592 36.67 26.61 -22.11
C ILE A 592 35.32 27.08 -21.54
N THR A 593 34.24 26.51 -22.06
CA THR A 593 32.87 26.79 -21.59
C THR A 593 32.31 25.60 -20.81
N ALA A 594 31.51 25.90 -19.79
CA ALA A 594 30.79 24.89 -19.05
C ALA A 594 29.75 24.20 -19.95
N ILE A 595 29.61 22.88 -19.81
CA ILE A 595 28.51 22.12 -20.39
C ILE A 595 27.29 22.36 -19.49
N SER A 596 26.14 22.69 -20.08
CA SER A 596 24.91 22.75 -19.30
C SER A 596 24.43 21.31 -19.03
N PRO A 597 24.24 20.91 -17.76
CA PRO A 597 23.80 19.56 -17.42
C PRO A 597 22.39 19.22 -17.96
N TYR A 598 21.64 20.23 -18.44
CA TYR A 598 20.23 20.10 -18.83
C TYR A 598 19.97 20.11 -20.34
N THR A 599 20.99 20.22 -21.19
CA THR A 599 20.78 20.49 -22.62
C THR A 599 20.67 19.26 -23.53
N ASN A 600 20.80 18.02 -23.05
CA ASN A 600 20.83 16.83 -23.91
C ASN A 600 19.96 15.64 -23.50
N ILE A 601 18.98 15.82 -22.57
CA ILE A 601 18.13 14.69 -22.13
C ILE A 601 16.76 14.67 -22.80
N ASP A 602 16.30 15.80 -23.37
CA ASP A 602 14.94 15.92 -23.92
C ASP A 602 14.93 16.19 -25.44
N LYS A 603 15.52 15.30 -26.24
CA LYS A 603 15.15 15.24 -27.68
C LYS A 603 15.33 13.85 -28.23
#